data_f068ab67ef009179b1d3aec649b3dd8e
#
_entry.id   f068ab67ef009179b1d3aec649b3dd8e
#
_cell.length_a   1.000
_cell.length_b   1.000
_cell.length_c   1.000
_cell.angle_alpha   90.00
_cell.angle_beta   90.00
_cell.angle_gamma   90.00
#
_symmetry.space_group_name_H-M   'P 1'
#
loop_
_entity.id
_entity.type
_entity.pdbx_description
1 polymer ?
#
loop_
_entity_poly.entity_id
_entity_poly.type
_entity_poly.pdbx_seq_one_letter_code
_entity_poly.pdbx_strand_id
1 'polypeptide(L)'
;MNNKRLLIFSTAALPALFLLIRVTASAQEAGAAAPLFDAHTIVDVSIQAPLKTLARKRPDEEYLDGTFSYSESDGSERSFDLKLRTRGRYRRQRSTCPFPPVRLNFPKKAVEGSLLDGQDKLKLVTHCNTRRDNYEQLVLREYLAYRILQTLTDKSFGARLLRITWVDTEGDEPFVRYGFVIEDDDDIGPRIGLQKLKSNGLSYSEVDPGQTNLINVFQFLIGNTDYSLVRGPAGDDCCHNSVPFKAAGPVFPIPYDFDFSGLVDAPYAEPNPQFRIRSVTTRVYRGRCFNNERLADTLALFEDKKAEIYGLVADLSGLDARNRKAVTDYLDDFYEIAADPKKIEKEMTRECT
;
A
#
# COMPACT_ATOMS: atom_id res chain seq x y z
N MET A 1 99.14 7.81 -13.65
CA MET A 1 98.16 7.37 -14.72
C MET A 1 97.15 6.48 -14.05
N ASN A 2 95.98 7.04 -13.62
CA ASN A 2 94.94 6.32 -12.90
C ASN A 2 93.59 6.55 -13.61
N ASN A 3 93.14 5.52 -14.31
CA ASN A 3 91.82 5.51 -14.94
C ASN A 3 90.75 5.13 -13.87
N LYS A 4 89.91 6.05 -13.47
CA LYS A 4 88.70 5.76 -12.71
C LYS A 4 87.52 5.57 -13.70
N ARG A 5 87.01 4.35 -13.78
CA ARG A 5 85.76 4.05 -14.48
C ARG A 5 84.57 4.43 -13.60
N LEU A 6 83.70 5.29 -14.13
CA LEU A 6 82.44 5.72 -13.50
C LEU A 6 81.36 4.70 -13.89
N LEU A 7 80.79 4.01 -12.93
CA LEU A 7 79.60 3.14 -13.09
C LEU A 7 78.34 3.96 -12.95
N ILE A 8 77.57 4.09 -14.03
CA ILE A 8 76.29 4.72 -14.07
C ILE A 8 75.26 3.63 -13.77
N PHE A 9 74.56 3.71 -12.59
CA PHE A 9 73.40 2.90 -12.27
C PHE A 9 72.15 3.57 -12.87
N SER A 10 71.54 2.92 -13.88
CA SER A 10 70.25 3.32 -14.43
C SER A 10 69.14 2.70 -13.60
N THR A 11 68.39 3.51 -12.84
CA THR A 11 67.19 3.09 -12.14
C THR A 11 66.00 3.15 -13.09
N ALA A 12 65.53 2.01 -13.54
CA ALA A 12 64.30 1.89 -14.30
C ALA A 12 63.12 2.00 -13.33
N ALA A 13 62.37 3.09 -13.38
CA ALA A 13 61.12 3.26 -12.67
C ALA A 13 59.97 2.57 -13.46
N LEU A 14 59.39 1.51 -12.92
CA LEU A 14 58.14 0.91 -13.43
C LEU A 14 56.95 1.82 -13.08
N PRO A 15 56.10 2.22 -14.03
CA PRO A 15 54.87 2.88 -13.70
C PRO A 15 53.86 1.85 -13.15
N ALA A 16 53.41 2.04 -11.90
CA ALA A 16 52.29 1.31 -11.32
C ALA A 16 50.99 1.76 -11.99
N LEU A 17 50.45 0.89 -12.84
CA LEU A 17 49.12 1.10 -13.46
C LEU A 17 48.03 0.84 -12.41
N PHE A 18 47.50 1.90 -11.78
CA PHE A 18 46.33 1.82 -10.92
C PHE A 18 45.11 1.61 -11.81
N LEU A 19 44.60 0.38 -11.86
CA LEU A 19 43.34 0.02 -12.48
C LEU A 19 42.21 0.51 -11.56
N LEU A 20 41.63 1.69 -11.83
CA LEU A 20 40.42 2.19 -11.21
C LEU A 20 39.24 1.35 -11.69
N ILE A 21 38.89 0.31 -10.95
CA ILE A 21 37.62 -0.41 -11.13
C ILE A 21 36.48 0.56 -10.72
N ARG A 22 35.88 1.21 -11.70
CA ARG A 22 34.61 1.90 -11.48
C ARG A 22 33.53 0.83 -11.28
N VAL A 23 33.16 0.58 -10.04
CA VAL A 23 31.90 -0.12 -9.73
C VAL A 23 30.76 0.85 -10.08
N THR A 24 30.26 0.74 -11.29
CA THR A 24 28.98 1.36 -11.65
C THR A 24 27.89 0.57 -10.94
N ALA A 25 27.38 1.09 -9.82
CA ALA A 25 26.10 0.63 -9.31
C ALA A 25 25.06 0.97 -10.38
N SER A 26 24.59 -0.03 -11.11
CA SER A 26 23.42 0.13 -11.98
C SER A 26 22.23 0.42 -11.07
N ALA A 27 21.76 1.67 -11.05
CA ALA A 27 20.42 1.96 -10.55
C ALA A 27 19.47 1.13 -11.45
N GLN A 28 18.68 0.25 -10.85
CA GLN A 28 17.66 -0.48 -11.56
C GLN A 28 16.63 0.56 -12.00
N GLU A 29 16.43 0.70 -13.32
CA GLU A 29 15.41 1.60 -13.83
C GLU A 29 14.02 1.15 -13.31
N ALA A 30 13.22 2.11 -12.87
CA ALA A 30 11.84 1.83 -12.43
C ALA A 30 11.05 1.27 -13.61
N GLY A 31 10.38 0.15 -13.40
CA GLY A 31 9.53 -0.50 -14.39
C GLY A 31 8.20 0.23 -14.58
N ALA A 32 7.52 -0.05 -15.70
CA ALA A 32 6.14 0.39 -15.88
C ALA A 32 5.20 -0.33 -14.89
N ALA A 33 4.11 0.34 -14.50
CA ALA A 33 3.05 -0.32 -13.75
C ALA A 33 2.42 -1.44 -14.61
N ALA A 34 1.97 -2.52 -13.96
CA ALA A 34 1.21 -3.56 -14.66
C ALA A 34 -0.12 -2.96 -15.17
N PRO A 35 -0.68 -3.43 -16.31
CA PRO A 35 -1.88 -2.85 -16.94
C PRO A 35 -3.05 -2.66 -15.97
N LEU A 36 -3.22 -3.57 -15.02
CA LEU A 36 -4.25 -3.49 -14.00
C LEU A 36 -4.14 -2.23 -13.12
N PHE A 37 -2.93 -1.75 -12.86
CA PHE A 37 -2.66 -0.62 -11.96
C PHE A 37 -2.23 0.67 -12.68
N ASP A 38 -2.17 0.64 -14.02
CA ASP A 38 -1.77 1.79 -14.84
C ASP A 38 -2.88 2.85 -14.98
N ALA A 39 -4.12 2.48 -14.68
CA ALA A 39 -5.25 3.38 -14.72
C ALA A 39 -6.10 3.30 -13.44
N HIS A 40 -7.02 4.26 -13.26
CA HIS A 40 -7.86 4.36 -12.05
C HIS A 40 -9.36 4.28 -12.33
N THR A 41 -9.75 4.07 -13.58
CA THR A 41 -11.14 3.81 -13.96
C THR A 41 -11.63 2.52 -13.29
N ILE A 42 -12.88 2.52 -12.84
CA ILE A 42 -13.49 1.32 -12.25
C ILE A 42 -13.58 0.24 -13.32
N VAL A 43 -13.27 -0.99 -12.94
CA VAL A 43 -13.44 -2.15 -13.82
C VAL A 43 -14.68 -2.94 -13.38
N ASP A 44 -15.60 -3.15 -14.30
CA ASP A 44 -16.73 -4.06 -14.11
C ASP A 44 -16.26 -5.50 -14.33
N VAL A 45 -16.42 -6.33 -13.31
CA VAL A 45 -15.98 -7.72 -13.34
C VAL A 45 -17.05 -8.65 -12.81
N SER A 46 -17.00 -9.92 -13.24
CA SER A 46 -17.80 -11.00 -12.64
C SER A 46 -16.85 -12.02 -12.00
N ILE A 47 -17.17 -12.44 -10.79
CA ILE A 47 -16.49 -13.53 -10.07
C ILE A 47 -17.51 -14.61 -9.78
N GLN A 48 -17.36 -15.75 -10.44
CA GLN A 48 -18.20 -16.93 -10.24
C GLN A 48 -17.43 -17.96 -9.42
N ALA A 49 -17.96 -18.38 -8.27
CA ALA A 49 -17.28 -19.29 -7.35
C ALA A 49 -18.28 -19.89 -6.32
N PRO A 50 -17.91 -20.96 -5.58
CA PRO A 50 -18.73 -21.51 -4.50
C PRO A 50 -18.71 -20.60 -3.25
N LEU A 51 -19.47 -19.49 -3.31
CA LEU A 51 -19.42 -18.39 -2.35
C LEU A 51 -19.93 -18.80 -0.96
N LYS A 52 -20.95 -19.65 -0.88
CA LYS A 52 -21.40 -20.23 0.40
C LYS A 52 -20.30 -21.00 1.10
N THR A 53 -19.60 -21.85 0.35
CA THR A 53 -18.46 -22.62 0.86
C THR A 53 -17.32 -21.70 1.28
N LEU A 54 -16.98 -20.69 0.47
CA LEU A 54 -15.97 -19.68 0.80
C LEU A 54 -16.29 -18.98 2.13
N ALA A 55 -17.52 -18.48 2.29
CA ALA A 55 -17.94 -17.72 3.47
C ALA A 55 -18.10 -18.62 4.71
N ARG A 56 -18.43 -19.89 4.55
CA ARG A 56 -18.63 -20.84 5.64
C ARG A 56 -17.35 -21.50 6.11
N LYS A 57 -16.58 -22.08 5.17
CA LYS A 57 -15.35 -22.85 5.50
C LYS A 57 -14.15 -21.94 5.72
N ARG A 58 -14.08 -20.79 5.05
CA ARG A 58 -12.98 -19.81 5.14
C ARG A 58 -11.61 -20.42 4.90
N PRO A 59 -11.42 -21.16 3.78
CA PRO A 59 -10.15 -21.78 3.49
C PRO A 59 -9.06 -20.74 3.34
N ASP A 60 -7.92 -20.91 4.01
CA ASP A 60 -6.77 -20.00 3.97
C ASP A 60 -5.50 -20.65 3.39
N GLU A 61 -5.52 -21.95 3.20
CA GLU A 61 -4.47 -22.71 2.51
C GLU A 61 -4.98 -23.30 1.21
N GLU A 62 -6.14 -23.97 1.24
CA GLU A 62 -6.78 -24.58 0.07
C GLU A 62 -7.47 -23.51 -0.79
N TYR A 63 -7.35 -23.68 -2.11
CA TYR A 63 -8.05 -22.84 -3.08
C TYR A 63 -9.33 -23.50 -3.57
N LEU A 64 -10.37 -22.71 -3.77
CA LEU A 64 -11.59 -23.08 -4.47
C LEU A 64 -11.45 -22.66 -5.94
N ASP A 65 -12.04 -23.43 -6.83
CA ASP A 65 -12.09 -23.09 -8.25
C ASP A 65 -13.20 -22.06 -8.52
N GLY A 66 -12.96 -21.19 -9.49
CA GLY A 66 -13.90 -20.17 -9.93
C GLY A 66 -13.53 -19.62 -11.31
N THR A 67 -14.25 -18.60 -11.72
CA THR A 67 -14.02 -17.88 -12.97
C THR A 67 -14.04 -16.38 -12.71
N PHE A 68 -13.16 -15.67 -13.38
CA PHE A 68 -13.11 -14.20 -13.41
C PHE A 68 -13.33 -13.72 -14.83
N SER A 69 -14.29 -12.82 -15.03
CA SER A 69 -14.52 -12.24 -16.36
C SER A 69 -14.72 -10.73 -16.29
N TYR A 70 -14.39 -10.06 -17.40
CA TYR A 70 -14.59 -8.63 -17.60
C TYR A 70 -14.73 -8.34 -19.11
N SER A 71 -15.25 -7.14 -19.44
CA SER A 71 -15.34 -6.67 -20.82
C SER A 71 -14.17 -5.74 -21.16
N GLU A 72 -13.50 -6.01 -22.28
CA GLU A 72 -12.49 -5.12 -22.84
C GLU A 72 -13.15 -3.84 -23.39
N SER A 73 -12.33 -2.83 -23.69
CA SER A 73 -12.80 -1.55 -24.23
C SER A 73 -13.49 -1.67 -25.60
N ASP A 74 -13.20 -2.71 -26.36
CA ASP A 74 -13.86 -3.03 -27.64
C ASP A 74 -15.18 -3.80 -27.49
N GLY A 75 -15.58 -4.11 -26.24
CA GLY A 75 -16.77 -4.85 -25.90
C GLY A 75 -16.60 -6.38 -25.94
N SER A 76 -15.42 -6.89 -26.27
CA SER A 76 -15.14 -8.33 -26.16
C SER A 76 -15.07 -8.78 -24.71
N GLU A 77 -15.62 -9.97 -24.44
CA GLU A 77 -15.55 -10.56 -23.09
C GLU A 77 -14.27 -11.38 -22.94
N ARG A 78 -13.58 -11.16 -21.81
CA ARG A 78 -12.47 -11.98 -21.36
C ARG A 78 -12.87 -12.79 -20.15
N SER A 79 -12.52 -14.06 -20.15
CA SER A 79 -12.80 -14.98 -19.05
C SER A 79 -11.59 -15.84 -18.74
N PHE A 80 -11.28 -15.99 -17.45
CA PHE A 80 -10.11 -16.71 -16.96
C PHE A 80 -10.49 -17.66 -15.84
N ASP A 81 -9.86 -18.82 -15.83
CA ASP A 81 -9.90 -19.70 -14.67
C ASP A 81 -9.28 -18.97 -13.47
N LEU A 82 -9.96 -19.05 -12.33
CA LEU A 82 -9.59 -18.41 -11.09
C LEU A 82 -9.52 -19.44 -9.99
N LYS A 83 -8.48 -19.36 -9.18
CA LYS A 83 -8.46 -20.00 -7.87
C LYS A 83 -8.58 -18.93 -6.78
N LEU A 84 -9.48 -19.14 -5.82
CA LEU A 84 -9.72 -18.17 -4.76
C LEU A 84 -9.74 -18.83 -3.37
N ARG A 85 -9.25 -18.10 -2.38
CA ARG A 85 -9.28 -18.49 -0.96
C ARG A 85 -9.44 -17.28 -0.06
N THR A 86 -9.78 -17.48 1.18
CA THR A 86 -9.86 -16.36 2.13
C THR A 86 -8.45 -15.91 2.55
N ARG A 87 -8.35 -14.65 3.00
CA ARG A 87 -7.10 -14.04 3.47
C ARG A 87 -7.31 -13.20 4.72
N GLY A 88 -6.19 -12.77 5.31
CA GLY A 88 -6.17 -11.94 6.51
C GLY A 88 -6.43 -12.76 7.79
N ARG A 89 -6.23 -12.11 8.93
CA ARG A 89 -6.44 -12.70 10.25
C ARG A 89 -7.73 -12.21 10.88
N TYR A 90 -7.86 -10.88 11.05
CA TYR A 90 -8.99 -10.26 11.76
C TYR A 90 -10.29 -10.30 10.95
N ARG A 91 -10.31 -9.77 9.73
CA ARG A 91 -11.49 -9.80 8.84
C ARG A 91 -11.86 -11.19 8.32
N ARG A 92 -10.98 -12.19 8.47
CA ARG A 92 -11.34 -13.58 8.18
C ARG A 92 -12.23 -14.18 9.26
N GLN A 93 -12.29 -13.62 10.46
CA GLN A 93 -13.20 -14.09 11.51
C GLN A 93 -14.65 -13.81 11.13
N ARG A 94 -15.56 -14.79 11.33
CA ARG A 94 -16.97 -14.68 10.94
C ARG A 94 -17.72 -13.62 11.73
N SER A 95 -17.34 -13.39 12.98
CA SER A 95 -17.88 -12.33 13.82
C SER A 95 -17.56 -10.94 13.30
N THR A 96 -16.40 -10.77 12.65
CA THR A 96 -15.94 -9.49 12.08
C THR A 96 -16.57 -9.25 10.71
N CYS A 97 -16.34 -10.19 9.77
CA CYS A 97 -16.85 -10.09 8.40
C CYS A 97 -17.60 -11.37 8.01
N PRO A 98 -18.93 -11.35 7.86
CA PRO A 98 -19.67 -12.47 7.27
C PRO A 98 -19.15 -12.90 5.91
N PHE A 99 -18.74 -11.96 5.06
CA PHE A 99 -18.08 -12.21 3.79
C PHE A 99 -16.57 -11.82 3.92
N PRO A 100 -15.64 -12.79 3.90
CA PRO A 100 -14.23 -12.53 4.21
C PRO A 100 -13.49 -11.85 3.05
N PRO A 101 -12.35 -11.19 3.29
CA PRO A 101 -11.42 -10.81 2.26
C PRO A 101 -10.88 -12.03 1.50
N VAL A 102 -10.60 -11.85 0.21
CA VAL A 102 -10.27 -12.93 -0.71
C VAL A 102 -8.86 -12.72 -1.30
N ARG A 103 -8.14 -13.81 -1.52
CA ARG A 103 -6.98 -13.86 -2.41
C ARG A 103 -7.42 -14.51 -3.70
N LEU A 104 -7.21 -13.80 -4.80
CA LEU A 104 -7.35 -14.31 -6.16
C LEU A 104 -6.01 -14.87 -6.62
N ASN A 105 -6.02 -15.97 -7.36
CA ASN A 105 -4.82 -16.57 -7.94
C ASN A 105 -5.12 -17.00 -9.38
N PHE A 106 -4.40 -16.42 -10.33
CA PHE A 106 -4.52 -16.65 -11.75
C PHE A 106 -3.37 -17.49 -12.28
N PRO A 107 -3.59 -18.37 -13.28
CA PRO A 107 -2.50 -18.97 -14.03
C PRO A 107 -1.78 -17.87 -14.83
N LYS A 108 -0.54 -17.51 -14.45
CA LYS A 108 0.19 -16.36 -14.98
C LYS A 108 0.21 -16.29 -16.52
N LYS A 109 0.42 -17.44 -17.19
CA LYS A 109 0.41 -17.53 -18.65
C LYS A 109 -0.97 -17.33 -19.29
N ALA A 110 -2.05 -17.61 -18.56
CA ALA A 110 -3.39 -17.47 -19.13
C ALA A 110 -3.83 -16.01 -19.22
N VAL A 111 -3.25 -15.12 -18.41
CA VAL A 111 -3.61 -13.71 -18.34
C VAL A 111 -2.66 -12.80 -19.16
N GLU A 112 -1.65 -13.36 -19.83
CA GLU A 112 -0.73 -12.61 -20.69
C GLU A 112 -1.48 -11.81 -21.76
N GLY A 113 -1.07 -10.55 -22.00
CA GLY A 113 -1.67 -9.66 -22.98
C GLY A 113 -3.10 -9.20 -22.64
N SER A 114 -3.53 -9.34 -21.39
CA SER A 114 -4.84 -8.86 -20.90
C SER A 114 -4.67 -7.74 -19.86
N LEU A 115 -5.78 -7.21 -19.34
CA LEU A 115 -5.77 -6.29 -18.19
C LEU A 115 -5.04 -6.89 -16.97
N LEU A 116 -5.05 -8.23 -16.84
CA LEU A 116 -4.40 -8.96 -15.75
C LEU A 116 -2.97 -9.39 -16.07
N ASP A 117 -2.38 -8.89 -17.16
CA ASP A 117 -1.01 -9.26 -17.54
C ASP A 117 -0.02 -9.01 -16.38
N GLY A 118 0.84 -10.01 -16.15
CA GLY A 118 1.79 -10.01 -15.05
C GLY A 118 1.23 -10.47 -13.69
N GLN A 119 -0.11 -10.51 -13.53
CA GLN A 119 -0.74 -10.85 -12.25
C GLN A 119 -0.84 -12.36 -12.04
N ASP A 120 -0.53 -12.82 -10.82
CA ASP A 120 -0.84 -14.18 -10.40
C ASP A 120 -1.66 -14.19 -9.09
N LYS A 121 -1.23 -13.47 -8.07
CA LYS A 121 -1.86 -13.42 -6.75
C LYS A 121 -2.25 -12.00 -6.38
N LEU A 122 -3.54 -11.74 -6.31
CA LEU A 122 -4.08 -10.44 -5.92
C LEU A 122 -4.79 -10.51 -4.56
N LYS A 123 -4.52 -9.50 -3.74
CA LYS A 123 -5.25 -9.25 -2.49
C LYS A 123 -6.51 -8.48 -2.83
N LEU A 124 -7.69 -9.11 -2.76
CA LEU A 124 -8.98 -8.46 -2.94
C LEU A 124 -9.56 -8.06 -1.59
N VAL A 125 -9.79 -6.77 -1.42
CA VAL A 125 -10.57 -6.20 -0.32
C VAL A 125 -12.04 -6.26 -0.69
N THR A 126 -12.85 -6.92 0.15
CA THR A 126 -14.26 -7.18 -0.09
C THR A 126 -15.16 -6.35 0.81
N HIS A 127 -16.45 -6.32 0.48
CA HIS A 127 -17.49 -5.59 1.18
C HIS A 127 -17.83 -6.08 2.59
N CYS A 128 -17.13 -7.10 3.12
CA CYS A 128 -17.23 -7.61 4.49
C CYS A 128 -18.66 -8.10 4.89
N ASN A 129 -19.73 -7.44 4.51
CA ASN A 129 -21.11 -7.80 4.87
C ASN A 129 -22.08 -7.60 3.70
N THR A 130 -22.54 -8.70 3.11
CA THR A 130 -23.46 -8.70 1.96
C THR A 130 -24.82 -8.09 2.26
N ARG A 131 -25.30 -8.16 3.54
CA ARG A 131 -26.62 -7.71 3.97
C ARG A 131 -26.69 -6.24 4.37
N ARG A 132 -25.54 -5.54 4.41
CA ARG A 132 -25.45 -4.14 4.86
C ARG A 132 -24.70 -3.31 3.84
N ASP A 133 -25.44 -2.50 3.08
CA ASP A 133 -24.88 -1.68 2.00
C ASP A 133 -23.84 -0.67 2.50
N ASN A 134 -23.95 -0.19 3.75
CA ASN A 134 -22.96 0.72 4.32
C ASN A 134 -21.54 0.12 4.42
N TYR A 135 -21.38 -1.20 4.41
CA TYR A 135 -20.05 -1.83 4.42
C TYR A 135 -19.33 -1.67 3.09
N GLU A 136 -20.02 -1.50 1.98
CA GLU A 136 -19.43 -1.16 0.70
C GLU A 136 -18.77 0.24 0.73
N GLN A 137 -19.38 1.17 1.46
CA GLN A 137 -18.81 2.50 1.65
C GLN A 137 -17.47 2.49 2.39
N LEU A 138 -17.23 1.51 3.28
CA LEU A 138 -15.96 1.34 3.97
C LEU A 138 -14.87 0.92 2.99
N VAL A 139 -15.20 0.04 2.03
CA VAL A 139 -14.28 -0.36 0.95
C VAL A 139 -13.85 0.85 0.12
N LEU A 140 -14.80 1.71 -0.23
CA LEU A 140 -14.53 2.93 -1.00
C LEU A 140 -13.66 3.93 -0.21
N ARG A 141 -13.89 4.07 1.10
CA ARG A 141 -13.05 4.91 1.97
C ARG A 141 -11.65 4.34 2.13
N GLU A 142 -11.49 3.01 2.28
CA GLU A 142 -10.18 2.36 2.33
C GLU A 142 -9.44 2.52 0.99
N TYR A 143 -10.13 2.37 -0.14
CA TYR A 143 -9.57 2.64 -1.47
C TYR A 143 -9.09 4.08 -1.61
N LEU A 144 -9.85 5.08 -1.10
CA LEU A 144 -9.41 6.48 -1.08
C LEU A 144 -8.09 6.67 -0.33
N ALA A 145 -7.87 5.98 0.78
CA ALA A 145 -6.60 6.06 1.50
C ALA A 145 -5.41 5.63 0.62
N TYR A 146 -5.55 4.56 -0.16
CA TYR A 146 -4.53 4.16 -1.14
C TYR A 146 -4.33 5.23 -2.21
N ARG A 147 -5.41 5.79 -2.74
CA ARG A 147 -5.34 6.82 -3.78
C ARG A 147 -4.69 8.11 -3.29
N ILE A 148 -5.00 8.53 -2.06
CA ILE A 148 -4.36 9.69 -1.42
C ILE A 148 -2.85 9.46 -1.28
N LEU A 149 -2.42 8.26 -0.83
CA LEU A 149 -1.00 7.98 -0.72
C LEU A 149 -0.29 7.99 -2.08
N GLN A 150 -0.93 7.46 -3.13
CA GLN A 150 -0.40 7.49 -4.51
C GLN A 150 -0.22 8.93 -5.05
N THR A 151 -1.05 9.87 -4.62
CA THR A 151 -0.91 11.30 -4.95
C THR A 151 0.32 11.94 -4.31
N LEU A 152 0.74 11.42 -3.15
CA LEU A 152 1.81 11.98 -2.34
C LEU A 152 3.19 11.37 -2.67
N THR A 153 3.24 10.12 -3.14
CA THR A 153 4.49 9.41 -3.40
C THR A 153 4.31 8.24 -4.37
N ASP A 154 5.32 8.00 -5.21
CA ASP A 154 5.45 6.81 -6.05
C ASP A 154 5.71 5.52 -5.24
N LYS A 155 6.25 5.68 -4.03
CA LYS A 155 6.50 4.59 -3.07
C LYS A 155 5.23 4.24 -2.30
N SER A 156 4.26 3.70 -3.05
CA SER A 156 2.94 3.30 -2.58
C SER A 156 2.47 2.07 -3.35
N PHE A 157 1.57 1.29 -2.77
CA PHE A 157 0.95 0.17 -3.48
C PHE A 157 -0.02 0.65 -4.55
N GLY A 158 0.00 0.03 -5.73
CA GLY A 158 -1.06 0.13 -6.72
C GLY A 158 -2.38 -0.40 -6.14
N ALA A 159 -3.48 0.29 -6.44
CA ALA A 159 -4.83 -0.16 -6.08
C ALA A 159 -5.79 0.08 -7.25
N ARG A 160 -6.64 -0.91 -7.56
CA ARG A 160 -7.65 -0.81 -8.62
C ARG A 160 -9.03 -1.11 -8.08
N LEU A 161 -9.96 -0.16 -8.24
CA LEU A 161 -11.35 -0.32 -7.84
C LEU A 161 -12.09 -1.20 -8.86
N LEU A 162 -12.85 -2.16 -8.34
CA LEU A 162 -13.67 -3.09 -9.10
C LEU A 162 -15.13 -2.96 -8.68
N ARG A 163 -16.05 -3.01 -9.64
CA ARG A 163 -17.48 -3.27 -9.39
C ARG A 163 -17.75 -4.72 -9.74
N ILE A 164 -17.96 -5.53 -8.70
CA ILE A 164 -17.92 -6.98 -8.80
C ILE A 164 -19.33 -7.55 -8.79
N THR A 165 -19.72 -8.24 -9.86
CA THR A 165 -20.87 -9.15 -9.86
C THR A 165 -20.42 -10.48 -9.29
N TRP A 166 -20.88 -10.80 -8.09
CA TRP A 166 -20.62 -12.06 -7.43
C TRP A 166 -21.69 -13.09 -7.83
N VAL A 167 -21.26 -14.21 -8.40
CA VAL A 167 -22.14 -15.31 -8.84
C VAL A 167 -21.81 -16.56 -8.04
N ASP A 168 -22.78 -17.02 -7.23
CA ASP A 168 -22.62 -18.22 -6.42
C ASP A 168 -22.91 -19.48 -7.23
N THR A 169 -21.93 -20.37 -7.38
CA THR A 169 -22.13 -21.67 -8.04
C THR A 169 -22.95 -22.65 -7.22
N GLU A 170 -23.28 -22.31 -5.96
CA GLU A 170 -24.08 -23.12 -5.05
C GLU A 170 -25.54 -22.66 -4.98
N GLY A 171 -25.96 -21.72 -5.86
CA GLY A 171 -27.36 -21.41 -6.18
C GLY A 171 -27.96 -20.22 -5.45
N ASP A 172 -27.18 -19.33 -4.84
CA ASP A 172 -27.68 -18.03 -4.37
C ASP A 172 -27.77 -17.05 -5.55
N GLU A 173 -28.68 -16.08 -5.44
CA GLU A 173 -28.85 -15.02 -6.43
C GLU A 173 -27.58 -14.18 -6.55
N PRO A 174 -27.19 -13.77 -7.76
CA PRO A 174 -26.07 -12.86 -7.97
C PRO A 174 -26.30 -11.51 -7.26
N PHE A 175 -25.19 -10.90 -6.80
CA PHE A 175 -25.24 -9.57 -6.21
C PHE A 175 -24.02 -8.74 -6.65
N VAL A 176 -24.16 -7.41 -6.67
CA VAL A 176 -23.09 -6.49 -7.07
C VAL A 176 -22.58 -5.74 -5.85
N ARG A 177 -21.24 -5.69 -5.68
CA ARG A 177 -20.57 -4.90 -4.64
C ARG A 177 -19.25 -4.36 -5.14
N TYR A 178 -18.87 -3.20 -4.65
CA TYR A 178 -17.50 -2.71 -4.84
C TYR A 178 -16.50 -3.54 -4.03
N GLY A 179 -15.34 -3.70 -4.61
CA GLY A 179 -14.13 -4.22 -4.01
C GLY A 179 -12.93 -3.56 -4.66
N PHE A 180 -11.74 -3.71 -4.12
CA PHE A 180 -10.53 -3.29 -4.83
C PHE A 180 -9.42 -4.31 -4.64
N VAL A 181 -8.57 -4.41 -5.67
CA VAL A 181 -7.36 -5.22 -5.61
C VAL A 181 -6.16 -4.34 -5.31
N ILE A 182 -5.20 -4.93 -4.61
CA ILE A 182 -3.94 -4.30 -4.21
C ILE A 182 -2.82 -5.01 -4.95
N GLU A 183 -1.87 -4.24 -5.49
CA GLU A 183 -0.63 -4.72 -6.09
C GLU A 183 0.08 -5.72 -5.16
N ASP A 184 0.63 -6.79 -5.71
CA ASP A 184 1.38 -7.74 -4.89
C ASP A 184 2.70 -7.12 -4.44
N ASP A 185 3.12 -7.43 -3.24
CA ASP A 185 4.34 -6.88 -2.65
C ASP A 185 5.63 -7.38 -3.33
N ASP A 186 5.56 -8.42 -4.15
CA ASP A 186 6.67 -8.84 -5.01
C ASP A 186 6.74 -8.06 -6.33
N ASP A 187 5.62 -7.44 -6.77
CA ASP A 187 5.54 -6.67 -8.02
C ASP A 187 5.89 -5.17 -7.84
N ILE A 188 5.61 -4.61 -6.66
CA ILE A 188 5.90 -3.19 -6.38
C ILE A 188 7.40 -2.87 -6.45
N GLY A 189 8.27 -3.77 -6.00
CA GLY A 189 9.71 -3.55 -5.97
C GLY A 189 10.30 -3.18 -7.33
N PRO A 190 10.08 -3.98 -8.39
CA PRO A 190 10.51 -3.66 -9.75
C PRO A 190 9.98 -2.31 -10.26
N ARG A 191 8.71 -1.98 -9.97
CA ARG A 191 8.09 -0.73 -10.40
C ARG A 191 8.76 0.52 -9.80
N ILE A 192 9.17 0.45 -8.54
CA ILE A 192 9.80 1.58 -7.82
C ILE A 192 11.33 1.51 -7.78
N GLY A 193 11.96 0.55 -8.48
CA GLY A 193 13.41 0.37 -8.50
C GLY A 193 14.02 -0.08 -7.17
N LEU A 194 13.26 -0.76 -6.32
CA LEU A 194 13.67 -1.25 -5.00
C LEU A 194 13.48 -2.76 -4.89
N GLN A 195 14.12 -3.37 -3.90
CA GLN A 195 13.97 -4.78 -3.57
C GLN A 195 13.30 -4.93 -2.20
N LYS A 196 12.35 -5.86 -2.11
CA LYS A 196 11.71 -6.22 -0.85
C LYS A 196 12.73 -6.74 0.15
N LEU A 197 12.74 -6.18 1.34
CA LEU A 197 13.65 -6.56 2.42
C LEU A 197 12.94 -7.51 3.39
N LYS A 198 13.53 -8.68 3.64
CA LYS A 198 13.11 -9.53 4.76
C LYS A 198 13.92 -9.15 5.99
N SER A 199 13.22 -8.85 7.08
CA SER A 199 13.84 -8.47 8.35
C SER A 199 12.90 -8.80 9.51
N ASN A 200 13.44 -9.15 10.67
CA ASN A 200 12.67 -9.33 11.90
C ASN A 200 12.43 -8.01 12.65
N GLY A 201 13.04 -6.92 12.19
CA GLY A 201 12.92 -5.58 12.74
C GLY A 201 13.96 -4.65 12.14
N LEU A 202 13.67 -3.36 12.22
CA LEU A 202 14.53 -2.27 11.73
C LEU A 202 14.79 -1.30 12.86
N SER A 203 15.87 -0.54 12.75
CA SER A 203 16.11 0.66 13.51
C SER A 203 15.64 1.89 12.73
N TYR A 204 15.22 2.95 13.42
CA TYR A 204 14.87 4.21 12.76
C TYR A 204 16.03 4.88 12.03
N SER A 205 17.28 4.52 12.34
CA SER A 205 18.46 4.98 11.61
C SER A 205 18.66 4.27 10.25
N GLU A 206 17.97 3.15 10.02
CA GLU A 206 18.04 2.40 8.77
C GLU A 206 16.96 2.85 7.76
N VAL A 207 15.86 3.45 8.21
CA VAL A 207 14.77 3.89 7.33
C VAL A 207 15.03 5.28 6.78
N ASP A 208 14.55 5.52 5.55
CA ASP A 208 14.64 6.84 4.91
C ASP A 208 13.85 7.87 5.73
N PRO A 209 14.49 8.97 6.18
CA PRO A 209 13.85 9.93 7.05
C PRO A 209 12.75 10.74 6.34
N GLY A 210 12.89 11.02 5.04
CA GLY A 210 11.89 11.76 4.25
C GLY A 210 10.63 10.93 4.06
N GLN A 211 10.78 9.68 3.57
CA GLN A 211 9.68 8.75 3.42
C GLN A 211 8.99 8.45 4.76
N THR A 212 9.77 8.27 5.83
CA THR A 212 9.23 8.02 7.17
C THR A 212 8.40 9.20 7.67
N ASN A 213 8.85 10.43 7.47
CA ASN A 213 8.10 11.63 7.85
C ASN A 213 6.81 11.75 7.04
N LEU A 214 6.88 11.59 5.71
CA LEU A 214 5.72 11.60 4.82
C LEU A 214 4.67 10.57 5.25
N ILE A 215 5.08 9.32 5.51
CA ILE A 215 4.15 8.28 5.95
C ILE A 215 3.53 8.60 7.29
N ASN A 216 4.29 9.11 8.28
CA ASN A 216 3.73 9.46 9.58
C ASN A 216 2.70 10.61 9.47
N VAL A 217 2.92 11.59 8.60
CA VAL A 217 1.94 12.65 8.31
C VAL A 217 0.72 12.09 7.57
N PHE A 218 0.92 11.21 6.59
CA PHE A 218 -0.17 10.52 5.90
C PHE A 218 -1.02 9.69 6.87
N GLN A 219 -0.40 8.89 7.73
CA GLN A 219 -1.11 8.10 8.74
C GLN A 219 -1.89 8.99 9.72
N PHE A 220 -1.34 10.17 10.05
CA PHE A 220 -2.04 11.17 10.85
C PHE A 220 -3.21 11.80 10.08
N LEU A 221 -3.06 12.10 8.78
CA LEU A 221 -4.15 12.59 7.92
C LEU A 221 -5.33 11.62 7.91
N ILE A 222 -5.08 10.32 7.69
CA ILE A 222 -6.15 9.30 7.67
C ILE A 222 -6.55 8.80 9.06
N GLY A 223 -5.84 9.23 10.13
CA GLY A 223 -6.09 8.80 11.50
C GLY A 223 -5.84 7.31 11.74
N ASN A 224 -4.82 6.74 11.09
CA ASN A 224 -4.45 5.35 11.31
C ASN A 224 -3.40 5.22 12.40
N THR A 225 -3.66 4.37 13.38
CA THR A 225 -2.73 4.02 14.46
C THR A 225 -2.29 2.56 14.41
N ASP A 226 -2.83 1.78 13.47
CA ASP A 226 -2.57 0.35 13.34
C ASP A 226 -1.43 0.06 12.34
N TYR A 227 -0.25 0.62 12.61
CA TYR A 227 0.93 0.39 11.78
C TYR A 227 2.23 0.46 12.59
N SER A 228 3.28 -0.11 12.03
CA SER A 228 4.65 0.09 12.50
C SER A 228 5.61 0.01 11.32
N LEU A 229 6.49 1.01 11.19
CA LEU A 229 7.46 1.10 10.10
C LEU A 229 8.75 0.32 10.36
N VAL A 230 8.92 -0.20 11.60
CA VAL A 230 10.19 -0.80 12.05
C VAL A 230 10.03 -2.14 12.75
N ARG A 231 8.81 -2.55 13.13
CA ARG A 231 8.56 -3.81 13.83
C ARG A 231 7.25 -4.46 13.38
N GLY A 232 7.26 -5.78 13.25
CA GLY A 232 6.06 -6.60 13.13
C GLY A 232 5.46 -6.96 14.49
N PRO A 233 4.29 -7.61 14.51
CA PRO A 233 3.78 -8.32 15.67
C PRO A 233 4.77 -9.39 16.17
N ALA A 234 4.66 -9.79 17.44
CA ALA A 234 5.54 -10.79 18.00
C ALA A 234 5.48 -12.10 17.19
N GLY A 235 6.63 -12.56 16.69
CA GLY A 235 6.75 -13.77 15.86
C GLY A 235 6.53 -13.57 14.36
N ASP A 236 6.20 -12.36 13.91
CA ASP A 236 6.08 -12.02 12.49
C ASP A 236 7.29 -11.21 12.01
N ASP A 237 7.54 -11.26 10.70
CA ASP A 237 8.52 -10.39 10.04
C ASP A 237 8.13 -8.90 10.19
N CYS A 238 9.11 -8.01 10.04
CA CYS A 238 8.86 -6.58 9.92
C CYS A 238 8.12 -6.29 8.60
N CYS A 239 7.15 -5.44 8.57
CA CYS A 239 6.67 -4.58 9.63
C CYS A 239 5.14 -4.73 9.76
N HIS A 240 4.49 -4.06 10.73
CA HIS A 240 3.04 -4.14 10.87
C HIS A 240 2.37 -3.18 9.87
N ASN A 241 1.53 -3.70 8.99
CA ASN A 241 0.83 -2.97 7.94
C ASN A 241 1.77 -2.09 7.08
N SER A 242 2.99 -2.56 6.88
CA SER A 242 4.03 -1.91 6.07
C SER A 242 5.02 -2.95 5.57
N VAL A 243 5.46 -2.82 4.32
CA VAL A 243 6.50 -3.69 3.72
C VAL A 243 7.77 -2.87 3.53
N PRO A 244 8.93 -3.31 4.05
CA PRO A 244 10.19 -2.62 3.85
C PRO A 244 10.80 -2.97 2.48
N PHE A 245 11.25 -1.94 1.75
CA PHE A 245 12.00 -2.07 0.50
C PHE A 245 13.33 -1.35 0.60
N LYS A 246 14.33 -1.81 -0.16
CA LYS A 246 15.68 -1.28 -0.13
C LYS A 246 16.36 -1.35 -1.50
N ALA A 247 17.16 -0.34 -1.79
CA ALA A 247 18.23 -0.39 -2.79
C ALA A 247 19.59 -0.22 -2.08
N ALA A 248 20.59 0.37 -2.74
CA ALA A 248 21.80 0.84 -2.07
C ALA A 248 21.44 2.05 -1.20
N GLY A 249 21.41 1.92 0.12
CA GLY A 249 21.11 3.03 1.04
C GLY A 249 20.02 2.70 2.06
N PRO A 250 19.18 3.67 2.43
CA PRO A 250 18.17 3.51 3.46
C PRO A 250 17.03 2.56 3.03
N VAL A 251 16.26 2.12 4.02
CA VAL A 251 15.04 1.31 3.82
C VAL A 251 13.84 2.23 3.66
N PHE A 252 12.98 1.91 2.71
CA PHE A 252 11.72 2.61 2.43
C PHE A 252 10.55 1.75 2.90
N PRO A 253 9.93 2.03 4.04
CA PRO A 253 8.72 1.35 4.48
C PRO A 253 7.53 1.84 3.65
N ILE A 254 6.75 0.91 3.08
CA ILE A 254 5.57 1.21 2.26
C ILE A 254 4.33 0.66 2.95
N PRO A 255 3.42 1.53 3.42
CA PRO A 255 2.26 1.10 4.19
C PRO A 255 1.14 0.55 3.32
N TYR A 256 0.31 -0.30 3.92
CA TYR A 256 -0.91 -0.88 3.37
C TYR A 256 -1.89 -1.21 4.51
N ASP A 257 -3.12 -1.69 4.18
CA ASP A 257 -4.16 -2.12 5.13
C ASP A 257 -4.64 -0.96 6.02
N PHE A 258 -5.46 -0.08 5.43
CA PHE A 258 -5.90 1.17 6.08
C PHE A 258 -7.29 1.10 6.70
N ASP A 259 -7.90 -0.08 6.78
CA ASP A 259 -9.29 -0.26 7.24
C ASP A 259 -9.50 0.09 8.73
N PHE A 260 -8.45 0.11 9.55
CA PHE A 260 -8.48 0.57 10.94
C PHE A 260 -8.24 2.08 11.10
N SER A 261 -8.26 2.84 10.01
CA SER A 261 -8.11 4.30 10.09
C SER A 261 -9.40 5.02 10.44
N GLY A 262 -9.27 6.23 11.02
CA GLY A 262 -10.39 7.11 11.29
C GLY A 262 -11.10 7.59 10.02
N LEU A 263 -10.38 7.70 8.89
CA LEU A 263 -10.96 8.01 7.58
C LEU A 263 -11.97 6.93 7.15
N VAL A 264 -11.68 5.66 7.41
CA VAL A 264 -12.56 4.53 7.10
C VAL A 264 -13.68 4.41 8.13
N ASP A 265 -13.36 4.55 9.42
CA ASP A 265 -14.29 4.45 10.56
C ASP A 265 -15.12 3.17 10.50
N ALA A 266 -14.42 2.03 10.34
CA ALA A 266 -15.07 0.74 10.23
C ALA A 266 -15.69 0.31 11.57
N PRO A 267 -16.94 -0.21 11.61
CA PRO A 267 -17.60 -0.63 12.86
C PRO A 267 -16.87 -1.76 13.60
N TYR A 268 -15.97 -2.47 12.94
CA TYR A 268 -15.15 -3.51 13.54
C TYR A 268 -13.76 -3.02 13.98
N ALA A 269 -13.39 -1.79 13.62
CA ALA A 269 -12.10 -1.23 14.01
C ALA A 269 -12.15 -0.77 15.48
N GLU A 270 -11.12 -1.15 16.22
CA GLU A 270 -10.98 -0.81 17.63
C GLU A 270 -9.81 0.18 17.83
N PRO A 271 -9.93 1.12 18.78
CA PRO A 271 -8.83 2.01 19.14
C PRO A 271 -7.59 1.21 19.53
N ASN A 272 -6.41 1.60 19.03
CA ASN A 272 -5.18 0.92 19.38
C ASN A 272 -4.89 1.09 20.90
N PRO A 273 -4.78 -0.02 21.66
CA PRO A 273 -4.64 0.02 23.12
C PRO A 273 -3.33 0.65 23.61
N GLN A 274 -2.35 0.82 22.73
CA GLN A 274 -1.09 1.51 23.06
C GLN A 274 -1.28 3.01 23.25
N PHE A 275 -2.38 3.58 22.74
CA PHE A 275 -2.71 4.99 22.85
C PHE A 275 -3.94 5.19 23.73
N ARG A 276 -3.99 6.27 24.47
CA ARG A 276 -5.14 6.61 25.36
C ARG A 276 -6.25 7.29 24.56
N ILE A 277 -6.71 6.65 23.48
CA ILE A 277 -7.78 7.13 22.62
C ILE A 277 -9.05 6.30 22.82
N ARG A 278 -10.20 6.94 22.62
CA ARG A 278 -11.53 6.31 22.82
C ARG A 278 -12.22 5.92 21.51
N SER A 279 -11.72 6.42 20.39
CA SER A 279 -12.26 6.17 19.05
C SER A 279 -11.13 6.01 18.06
N VAL A 280 -11.33 5.19 17.03
CA VAL A 280 -10.42 5.08 15.88
C VAL A 280 -10.35 6.38 15.09
N THR A 281 -11.35 7.26 15.20
CA THR A 281 -11.37 8.58 14.55
C THR A 281 -10.44 9.59 15.21
N THR A 282 -9.89 9.27 16.41
CA THR A 282 -8.92 10.14 17.09
C THR A 282 -7.56 10.03 16.43
N ARG A 283 -7.04 11.15 15.93
CA ARG A 283 -5.70 11.21 15.36
C ARG A 283 -4.61 11.13 16.42
N VAL A 284 -3.56 10.38 16.13
CA VAL A 284 -2.32 10.33 16.94
C VAL A 284 -1.15 10.46 15.98
N TYR A 285 -0.36 11.52 16.15
CA TYR A 285 0.88 11.65 15.39
C TYR A 285 1.96 10.74 15.98
N ARG A 286 2.56 9.91 15.13
CA ARG A 286 3.58 8.92 15.53
C ARG A 286 4.95 9.22 14.95
N GLY A 287 5.15 10.47 14.50
CA GLY A 287 6.44 10.95 14.01
C GLY A 287 7.48 11.05 15.12
N ARG A 288 8.73 10.88 14.72
CA ARG A 288 9.89 10.95 15.63
C ARG A 288 10.41 12.37 15.76
N CYS A 289 10.76 12.81 16.97
CA CYS A 289 11.25 14.16 17.23
C CYS A 289 12.46 14.53 16.38
N PHE A 290 13.41 13.60 16.19
CA PHE A 290 14.60 13.83 15.35
C PHE A 290 14.27 14.03 13.86
N ASN A 291 13.05 13.72 13.43
CA ASN A 291 12.60 13.86 12.04
C ASN A 291 11.72 15.09 11.81
N ASN A 292 11.43 15.87 12.86
CA ASN A 292 10.55 17.04 12.81
C ASN A 292 11.10 18.19 11.97
N GLU A 293 12.41 18.24 11.71
CA GLU A 293 13.01 19.20 10.76
C GLU A 293 12.40 19.10 9.34
N ARG A 294 11.86 17.92 8.98
CA ARG A 294 11.23 17.66 7.68
C ARG A 294 9.72 17.93 7.66
N LEU A 295 9.13 18.17 8.84
CA LEU A 295 7.68 18.28 8.96
C LEU A 295 7.10 19.43 8.14
N ALA A 296 7.79 20.58 8.11
CA ALA A 296 7.35 21.76 7.38
C ALA A 296 7.26 21.48 5.86
N ASP A 297 8.29 20.85 5.29
CA ASP A 297 8.33 20.49 3.87
C ASP A 297 7.26 19.44 3.54
N THR A 298 7.06 18.48 4.44
CA THR A 298 6.01 17.45 4.27
C THR A 298 4.63 18.08 4.30
N LEU A 299 4.32 18.97 5.26
CA LEU A 299 3.03 19.66 5.32
C LEU A 299 2.80 20.56 4.10
N ALA A 300 3.86 21.19 3.59
CA ALA A 300 3.78 21.98 2.35
C ALA A 300 3.41 21.09 1.13
N LEU A 301 3.95 19.88 1.03
CA LEU A 301 3.54 18.90 0.00
C LEU A 301 2.05 18.54 0.14
N PHE A 302 1.55 18.32 1.36
CA PHE A 302 0.13 18.01 1.58
C PHE A 302 -0.77 19.18 1.19
N GLU A 303 -0.37 20.41 1.45
CA GLU A 303 -1.12 21.61 1.02
C GLU A 303 -1.10 21.77 -0.50
N ASP A 304 0.05 21.54 -1.16
CA ASP A 304 0.17 21.55 -2.64
C ASP A 304 -0.77 20.50 -3.28
N LYS A 305 -0.89 19.33 -2.68
CA LYS A 305 -1.72 18.21 -3.15
C LYS A 305 -3.18 18.28 -2.68
N LYS A 306 -3.55 19.25 -1.87
CA LYS A 306 -4.89 19.37 -1.27
C LYS A 306 -6.02 19.32 -2.30
N ALA A 307 -5.93 20.13 -3.34
CA ALA A 307 -6.97 20.15 -4.38
C ALA A 307 -7.14 18.80 -5.09
N GLU A 308 -6.03 18.10 -5.36
CA GLU A 308 -6.04 16.78 -5.97
C GLU A 308 -6.67 15.75 -5.01
N ILE A 309 -6.33 15.78 -3.72
CA ILE A 309 -6.89 14.90 -2.68
C ILE A 309 -8.41 15.08 -2.57
N TYR A 310 -8.90 16.34 -2.54
CA TYR A 310 -10.34 16.60 -2.51
C TYR A 310 -11.04 16.20 -3.82
N GLY A 311 -10.35 16.33 -4.96
CA GLY A 311 -10.82 15.82 -6.25
C GLY A 311 -11.07 14.32 -6.22
N LEU A 312 -10.16 13.53 -5.63
CA LEU A 312 -10.36 12.09 -5.45
C LEU A 312 -11.65 11.76 -4.67
N VAL A 313 -11.95 12.55 -3.62
CA VAL A 313 -13.19 12.38 -2.83
C VAL A 313 -14.43 12.77 -3.65
N ALA A 314 -14.33 13.87 -4.39
CA ALA A 314 -15.44 14.40 -5.21
C ALA A 314 -15.81 13.44 -6.34
N ASP A 315 -14.82 12.86 -7.01
CA ASP A 315 -14.99 12.09 -8.24
C ASP A 315 -15.16 10.59 -8.00
N LEU A 316 -15.01 10.09 -6.76
CA LEU A 316 -15.15 8.66 -6.49
C LEU A 316 -16.59 8.20 -6.69
N SER A 317 -16.82 7.50 -7.80
CA SER A 317 -18.10 6.88 -8.09
C SER A 317 -18.46 5.82 -7.04
N GLY A 318 -19.75 5.75 -6.67
CA GLY A 318 -20.25 4.82 -5.65
C GLY A 318 -20.13 5.33 -4.21
N LEU A 319 -19.30 6.34 -3.92
CA LEU A 319 -19.28 6.98 -2.61
C LEU A 319 -20.50 7.87 -2.46
N ASP A 320 -21.39 7.53 -1.53
CA ASP A 320 -22.63 8.29 -1.31
C ASP A 320 -22.37 9.67 -0.68
N ALA A 321 -23.37 10.55 -0.74
CA ALA A 321 -23.26 11.93 -0.26
C ALA A 321 -22.91 12.04 1.24
N ARG A 322 -23.45 11.13 2.08
CA ARG A 322 -23.17 11.10 3.52
C ARG A 322 -21.70 10.73 3.78
N ASN A 323 -21.22 9.69 3.11
CA ASN A 323 -19.85 9.21 3.27
C ASN A 323 -18.84 10.19 2.65
N ARG A 324 -19.19 10.83 1.51
CA ARG A 324 -18.41 11.91 0.91
C ARG A 324 -18.23 13.07 1.89
N LYS A 325 -19.34 13.54 2.48
CA LYS A 325 -19.29 14.59 3.49
C LYS A 325 -18.44 14.20 4.69
N ALA A 326 -18.62 12.99 5.24
CA ALA A 326 -17.85 12.52 6.39
C ALA A 326 -16.36 12.45 6.11
N VAL A 327 -15.94 12.00 4.91
CA VAL A 327 -14.54 12.00 4.49
C VAL A 327 -14.02 13.43 4.33
N THR A 328 -14.79 14.32 3.71
CA THR A 328 -14.42 15.73 3.54
C THR A 328 -14.23 16.42 4.89
N ASP A 329 -15.18 16.31 5.80
CA ASP A 329 -15.10 16.88 7.16
C ASP A 329 -13.85 16.34 7.89
N TYR A 330 -13.55 15.04 7.75
CA TYR A 330 -12.37 14.43 8.35
C TYR A 330 -11.07 14.97 7.77
N LEU A 331 -10.99 15.23 6.47
CA LEU A 331 -9.84 15.87 5.85
C LEU A 331 -9.72 17.34 6.25
N ASP A 332 -10.83 18.08 6.36
CA ASP A 332 -10.87 19.49 6.79
C ASP A 332 -10.23 19.65 8.17
N ASP A 333 -10.55 18.79 9.14
CA ASP A 333 -9.94 18.78 10.46
C ASP A 333 -8.39 18.63 10.41
N PHE A 334 -7.87 17.80 9.52
CA PHE A 334 -6.42 17.70 9.32
C PHE A 334 -5.83 18.98 8.76
N TYR A 335 -6.43 19.55 7.73
CA TYR A 335 -5.92 20.78 7.11
C TYR A 335 -6.04 21.99 8.04
N GLU A 336 -7.03 22.05 8.92
CA GLU A 336 -7.09 23.05 9.98
C GLU A 336 -5.91 22.91 10.98
N ILE A 337 -5.50 21.65 11.30
CA ILE A 337 -4.31 21.43 12.14
C ILE A 337 -3.06 21.85 11.37
N ALA A 338 -2.92 21.45 10.12
CA ALA A 338 -1.74 21.69 9.30
C ALA A 338 -1.52 23.20 8.97
N ALA A 339 -2.58 24.01 9.00
CA ALA A 339 -2.51 25.45 8.75
C ALA A 339 -2.18 26.30 10.00
N ASP A 340 -2.24 25.74 11.20
CA ASP A 340 -2.03 26.47 12.45
C ASP A 340 -0.78 25.98 13.20
N PRO A 341 0.29 26.79 13.32
CA PRO A 341 1.51 26.42 14.02
C PRO A 341 1.30 25.97 15.47
N LYS A 342 0.29 26.53 16.18
CA LYS A 342 -0.02 26.13 17.56
C LYS A 342 -0.70 24.76 17.60
N LYS A 343 -1.55 24.46 16.60
CA LYS A 343 -2.16 23.15 16.48
C LYS A 343 -1.12 22.10 16.07
N ILE A 344 -0.20 22.42 15.14
CA ILE A 344 0.93 21.56 14.78
C ILE A 344 1.77 21.24 16.02
N GLU A 345 2.15 22.26 16.80
CA GLU A 345 2.90 22.03 18.03
C GLU A 345 2.14 21.10 18.96
N LYS A 346 0.89 21.36 19.24
CA LYS A 346 0.07 20.60 20.19
C LYS A 346 -0.17 19.15 19.73
N GLU A 347 -0.54 18.94 18.47
CA GLU A 347 -1.04 17.65 17.96
C GLU A 347 0.07 16.78 17.32
N MET A 348 1.21 17.39 16.94
CA MET A 348 2.24 16.67 16.18
C MET A 348 3.63 16.73 16.83
N THR A 349 4.07 17.87 17.38
CA THR A 349 5.47 17.99 17.80
C THR A 349 5.69 17.94 19.31
N ARG A 350 4.70 18.29 20.12
CA ARG A 350 4.86 18.30 21.60
C ARG A 350 5.07 16.91 22.19
N GLU A 351 4.40 15.90 21.65
CA GLU A 351 4.43 14.53 22.14
C GLU A 351 5.08 13.57 21.14
N CYS A 352 5.93 14.07 20.25
CA CYS A 352 6.70 13.23 19.33
C CYS A 352 7.59 12.24 20.11
N THR A 353 7.87 11.06 19.57
CA THR A 353 8.60 9.96 20.24
C THR A 353 10.03 9.77 19.74
#